data_0e8d19a824100f2286c942863e90d758
#
_entry.id   0e8d19a824100f2286c942863e90d758
#
_cell.length_a   1.000
_cell.length_b   1.000
_cell.length_c   1.000
_cell.angle_alpha   90.00
_cell.angle_beta   90.00
_cell.angle_gamma   90.00
#
_symmetry.space_group_name_H-M   'P 1'
#
loop_
_entity.id
_entity.type
_entity.pdbx_description
1 polymer ?
#
loop_
_entity_poly.entity_id
_entity_poly.type
_entity_poly.pdbx_seq_one_letter_code
_entity_poly.pdbx_strand_id
1 'polypeptide(L)'
;DIRFEKREHLQEKPDQKNLGFGKHFTDYMFVMDWDKEQGWHDAAIVPYGGIPMDPATMVLHYAQETFEGLKAYRTAEGKIQLFRPEMNARRMIKSNERLCMPGVPEEMFVEAVKALVKAQEDWVPSEPGTSLYIRPFMFATEASLGVHMAKSYKFVIITTPVGAYYAEGINPVKILVEDEYVRAVKGGTGFTKCGGNYASSIAGQVKAEKMGCTQVLWLDGVHRKYVEEVGTMNIMFKIAGEIYTAPLEGTVLPGVTRDSLIHILRDWGYKVNETHLSVDDLMKAGHDGTLEEAFGTGTAAVVSPVGEFVYKDDSVVVNDFKIGELTQKLYDTLTGIQWGKLEDKYGWTTPVE
;
A
#
# COMPACT_ATOMS: atom_id res chain seq x y z
N ASP A 1 0.33 26.63 10.91
CA ASP A 1 -0.51 27.09 9.79
C ASP A 1 0.07 26.60 8.47
N ILE A 2 -0.81 26.13 7.56
CA ILE A 2 -0.43 25.69 6.22
C ILE A 2 -0.60 26.85 5.26
N ARG A 3 0.49 27.31 4.64
CA ARG A 3 0.46 28.36 3.61
C ARG A 3 -0.15 27.79 2.32
N PHE A 4 -0.89 28.60 1.58
CA PHE A 4 -1.46 28.23 0.29
C PHE A 4 -0.89 29.13 -0.82
N GLU A 5 -0.31 28.51 -1.85
CA GLU A 5 0.20 29.17 -3.03
C GLU A 5 -0.66 28.81 -4.25
N LYS A 6 -1.39 29.77 -4.76
CA LYS A 6 -2.34 29.55 -5.85
C LYS A 6 -1.64 29.27 -7.17
N ARG A 7 -2.07 28.22 -7.86
CA ARG A 7 -1.66 27.93 -9.24
C ARG A 7 -2.33 28.91 -10.21
N GLU A 8 -1.59 29.43 -11.16
CA GLU A 8 -2.12 30.40 -12.14
C GLU A 8 -3.13 29.76 -13.09
N HIS A 9 -2.83 28.58 -13.61
CA HIS A 9 -3.68 27.86 -14.54
C HIS A 9 -3.93 26.42 -14.04
N LEU A 10 -5.20 26.12 -13.76
CA LEU A 10 -5.60 24.76 -13.37
C LEU A 10 -5.55 23.84 -14.58
N GLN A 11 -5.18 22.58 -14.33
CA GLN A 11 -5.15 21.55 -15.36
C GLN A 11 -6.56 21.12 -15.76
N GLU A 12 -6.73 20.73 -17.01
CA GLU A 12 -7.89 19.98 -17.44
C GLU A 12 -7.88 18.60 -16.78
N LYS A 13 -9.04 18.18 -16.25
CA LYS A 13 -9.15 16.89 -15.58
C LYS A 13 -9.30 15.76 -16.61
N PRO A 14 -8.65 14.60 -16.36
CA PRO A 14 -8.74 13.46 -17.25
C PRO A 14 -10.15 12.83 -17.24
N ASP A 15 -10.45 12.05 -18.28
CA ASP A 15 -11.64 11.21 -18.33
C ASP A 15 -11.62 10.17 -17.21
N GLN A 16 -12.62 10.23 -16.33
CA GLN A 16 -12.72 9.34 -15.18
C GLN A 16 -12.93 7.85 -15.52
N LYS A 17 -13.27 7.53 -16.77
CA LYS A 17 -13.39 6.15 -17.24
C LYS A 17 -12.06 5.53 -17.66
N ASN A 18 -11.01 6.34 -17.82
CA ASN A 18 -9.69 5.92 -18.32
C ASN A 18 -8.53 6.41 -17.44
N LEU A 19 -8.71 6.46 -16.14
CA LEU A 19 -7.71 7.02 -15.23
C LEU A 19 -6.44 6.17 -15.13
N GLY A 20 -6.55 4.84 -15.10
CA GLY A 20 -5.43 3.97 -14.78
C GLY A 20 -4.91 4.20 -13.35
N PHE A 21 -3.62 4.00 -13.15
CA PHE A 21 -2.98 4.22 -11.86
C PHE A 21 -1.69 5.05 -12.02
N GLY A 22 -1.60 6.19 -11.32
CA GLY A 22 -0.38 7.00 -11.29
C GLY A 22 -0.01 7.69 -12.61
N LYS A 23 -0.96 7.96 -13.48
CA LYS A 23 -0.73 8.58 -14.81
C LYS A 23 -1.03 10.07 -14.83
N HIS A 24 -1.97 10.52 -14.00
CA HIS A 24 -2.43 11.90 -13.95
C HIS A 24 -2.16 12.47 -12.56
N PHE A 25 -1.51 13.62 -12.49
CA PHE A 25 -1.25 14.27 -11.20
C PHE A 25 -2.10 15.52 -11.07
N THR A 26 -2.50 15.82 -9.85
CA THR A 26 -3.41 16.92 -9.54
C THR A 26 -2.72 18.28 -9.58
N ASP A 27 -3.47 19.36 -9.36
CA ASP A 27 -2.96 20.73 -9.46
C ASP A 27 -1.98 21.11 -8.36
N TYR A 28 -2.09 20.49 -7.18
CA TYR A 28 -1.36 20.88 -5.98
C TYR A 28 -0.67 19.71 -5.32
N MET A 29 0.37 20.01 -4.57
CA MET A 29 1.06 19.10 -3.66
C MET A 29 1.27 19.79 -2.32
N PHE A 30 1.38 19.00 -1.25
CA PHE A 30 1.78 19.50 0.06
C PHE A 30 3.30 19.34 0.21
N VAL A 31 3.95 20.32 0.80
CA VAL A 31 5.38 20.29 1.14
C VAL A 31 5.62 20.82 2.55
N MET A 32 6.60 20.27 3.22
CA MET A 32 7.04 20.70 4.54
C MET A 32 8.51 20.30 4.74
N ASP A 33 9.30 21.20 5.29
CA ASP A 33 10.71 20.97 5.55
C ASP A 33 10.98 20.60 7.01
N TRP A 34 12.04 19.84 7.23
CA TRP A 34 12.58 19.58 8.56
C TRP A 34 14.10 19.78 8.56
N ASP A 35 14.58 20.48 9.54
CA ASP A 35 16.00 20.51 9.87
C ASP A 35 16.22 20.38 11.38
N LYS A 36 17.47 20.09 11.75
CA LYS A 36 17.81 19.82 13.15
C LYS A 36 17.62 21.02 14.07
N GLU A 37 17.66 22.24 13.53
CA GLU A 37 17.57 23.48 14.34
C GLU A 37 16.12 23.89 14.58
N GLN A 38 15.27 23.81 13.56
CA GLN A 38 13.90 24.29 13.58
C GLN A 38 12.85 23.17 13.81
N GLY A 39 13.21 21.90 13.56
CA GLY A 39 12.23 20.83 13.46
C GLY A 39 11.38 20.98 12.19
N TRP A 40 10.11 20.63 12.25
CA TRP A 40 9.16 20.80 11.13
C TRP A 40 8.80 22.26 10.92
N HIS A 41 8.93 22.76 9.68
CA HIS A 41 8.64 24.14 9.32
C HIS A 41 8.21 24.29 7.86
N ASP A 42 7.74 25.47 7.48
CA ASP A 42 7.34 25.86 6.12
C ASP A 42 6.30 24.93 5.47
N ALA A 43 5.31 24.50 6.24
CA ALA A 43 4.19 23.73 5.71
C ALA A 43 3.41 24.54 4.67
N ALA A 44 3.25 24.00 3.45
CA ALA A 44 2.55 24.67 2.38
C ALA A 44 1.87 23.72 1.39
N ILE A 45 0.76 24.18 0.83
CA ILE A 45 0.16 23.62 -0.38
C ILE A 45 0.60 24.50 -1.53
N VAL A 46 1.31 23.89 -2.48
CA VAL A 46 1.93 24.60 -3.62
C VAL A 46 1.52 23.94 -4.94
N PRO A 47 1.65 24.64 -6.09
CA PRO A 47 1.44 24.01 -7.39
C PRO A 47 2.29 22.74 -7.55
N TYR A 48 1.67 21.67 -8.05
CA TYR A 48 2.40 20.44 -8.39
C TYR A 48 3.50 20.73 -9.42
N GLY A 49 4.71 20.28 -9.14
CA GLY A 49 5.85 20.50 -10.02
C GLY A 49 7.11 19.79 -9.54
N GLY A 50 8.22 20.04 -10.23
CA GLY A 50 9.52 19.48 -9.88
C GLY A 50 10.03 19.99 -8.54
N ILE A 51 10.78 19.14 -7.85
CA ILE A 51 11.50 19.47 -6.63
C ILE A 51 12.97 19.59 -6.98
N PRO A 52 13.56 20.81 -6.95
CA PRO A 52 14.99 20.97 -7.24
C PRO A 52 15.84 20.27 -6.18
N MET A 53 16.86 19.53 -6.63
CA MET A 53 17.79 18.83 -5.75
C MET A 53 19.22 19.01 -6.23
N ASP A 54 20.16 19.17 -5.29
CA ASP A 54 21.58 19.06 -5.55
C ASP A 54 21.92 17.62 -5.99
N PRO A 55 22.82 17.42 -6.96
CA PRO A 55 23.25 16.07 -7.35
C PRO A 55 23.80 15.21 -6.19
N ALA A 56 24.34 15.83 -5.15
CA ALA A 56 24.84 15.17 -3.95
C ALA A 56 23.77 14.92 -2.88
N THR A 57 22.50 15.19 -3.16
CA THR A 57 21.41 14.93 -2.22
C THR A 57 21.40 13.47 -1.78
N MET A 58 21.48 13.25 -0.47
CA MET A 58 21.72 11.92 0.11
C MET A 58 20.72 10.86 -0.31
N VAL A 59 19.44 11.23 -0.51
CA VAL A 59 18.42 10.26 -0.95
C VAL A 59 18.77 9.63 -2.30
N LEU A 60 19.42 10.36 -3.21
CA LEU A 60 19.79 9.85 -4.54
C LEU A 60 20.88 8.78 -4.49
N HIS A 61 21.63 8.70 -3.40
CA HIS A 61 22.77 7.79 -3.24
C HIS A 61 22.49 6.70 -2.20
N TYR A 62 21.78 7.01 -1.12
CA TYR A 62 21.63 6.11 0.03
C TYR A 62 20.17 5.77 0.33
N ALA A 63 19.22 6.28 -0.46
CA ALA A 63 17.80 5.92 -0.39
C ALA A 63 17.16 6.07 1.01
N GLN A 64 17.62 7.03 1.82
CA GLN A 64 16.97 7.36 3.09
C GLN A 64 15.65 8.07 2.80
N GLU A 65 14.61 7.28 2.65
CA GLU A 65 13.29 7.70 2.19
C GLU A 65 12.23 6.71 2.69
N THR A 66 11.03 7.22 2.98
CA THR A 66 9.84 6.43 3.31
C THR A 66 8.62 7.00 2.60
N PHE A 67 7.61 6.18 2.40
CA PHE A 67 6.38 6.62 1.76
C PHE A 67 5.15 5.92 2.33
N GLU A 68 3.98 6.47 2.03
CA GLU A 68 2.69 5.92 2.38
C GLU A 68 1.77 5.87 1.17
N GLY A 69 0.65 5.19 1.31
CA GLY A 69 -0.40 5.13 0.31
C GLY A 69 -1.75 4.98 0.98
N LEU A 70 -2.66 5.90 0.70
CA LEU A 70 -4.04 5.87 1.12
C LEU A 70 -4.91 6.52 0.05
N LYS A 71 -6.23 6.53 0.26
CA LYS A 71 -7.18 7.05 -0.73
C LYS A 71 -8.20 8.00 -0.11
N ALA A 72 -8.67 8.94 -0.91
CA ALA A 72 -9.88 9.69 -0.64
C ALA A 72 -10.99 9.18 -1.54
N TYR A 73 -12.16 8.99 -0.96
CA TYR A 73 -13.33 8.39 -1.62
C TYR A 73 -14.46 9.41 -1.66
N ARG A 74 -15.15 9.51 -2.80
CA ARG A 74 -16.38 10.28 -2.90
C ARG A 74 -17.57 9.37 -2.70
N THR A 75 -18.40 9.69 -1.71
CA THR A 75 -19.64 8.95 -1.46
C THR A 75 -20.72 9.31 -2.48
N ALA A 76 -21.77 8.50 -2.56
CA ALA A 76 -22.94 8.76 -3.43
C ALA A 76 -23.60 10.12 -3.13
N GLU A 77 -23.48 10.63 -1.91
CA GLU A 77 -23.99 11.93 -1.48
C GLU A 77 -23.04 13.10 -1.81
N GLY A 78 -21.89 12.81 -2.45
CA GLY A 78 -20.89 13.80 -2.82
C GLY A 78 -19.94 14.19 -1.71
N LYS A 79 -20.01 13.58 -0.55
CA LYS A 79 -19.06 13.80 0.56
C LYS A 79 -17.74 13.09 0.27
N ILE A 80 -16.66 13.61 0.84
CA ILE A 80 -15.34 13.02 0.71
C ILE A 80 -14.90 12.47 2.07
N GLN A 81 -14.34 11.26 2.06
CA GLN A 81 -13.84 10.62 3.26
C GLN A 81 -12.54 9.86 3.00
N LEU A 82 -11.73 9.75 4.05
CA LEU A 82 -10.53 8.94 4.11
C LEU A 82 -10.83 7.63 4.83
N PHE A 83 -9.96 6.64 4.64
CA PHE A 83 -10.06 5.35 5.33
C PHE A 83 -8.85 5.14 6.23
N ARG A 84 -9.07 5.16 7.56
CA ARG A 84 -8.05 4.93 8.61
C ARG A 84 -6.73 5.68 8.39
N PRO A 85 -6.73 6.99 8.11
CA PRO A 85 -5.52 7.74 7.81
C PRO A 85 -4.51 7.75 8.96
N GLU A 86 -4.96 7.67 10.21
CA GLU A 86 -4.11 7.57 11.40
C GLU A 86 -3.23 6.31 11.39
N MET A 87 -3.69 5.22 10.80
CA MET A 87 -2.88 4.00 10.65
C MET A 87 -1.70 4.21 9.72
N ASN A 88 -1.91 4.94 8.62
CA ASN A 88 -0.84 5.33 7.71
C ASN A 88 0.16 6.26 8.41
N ALA A 89 -0.32 7.24 9.16
CA ALA A 89 0.52 8.16 9.92
C ALA A 89 1.43 7.41 10.93
N ARG A 90 0.86 6.51 11.71
CA ARG A 90 1.59 5.68 12.69
C ARG A 90 2.59 4.76 12.02
N ARG A 91 2.25 4.17 10.88
CA ARG A 91 3.15 3.30 10.12
C ARG A 91 4.33 4.09 9.55
N MET A 92 4.12 5.31 9.07
CA MET A 92 5.20 6.19 8.62
C MET A 92 6.15 6.52 9.78
N ILE A 93 5.63 6.80 10.96
CA ILE A 93 6.46 7.02 12.17
C ILE A 93 7.37 5.80 12.41
N LYS A 94 6.83 4.58 12.38
CA LYS A 94 7.60 3.34 12.57
C LYS A 94 8.64 3.11 11.47
N SER A 95 8.29 3.39 10.23
CA SER A 95 9.23 3.31 9.10
C SER A 95 10.38 4.31 9.27
N ASN A 96 10.06 5.54 9.66
CA ASN A 96 11.06 6.60 9.90
C ASN A 96 11.98 6.26 11.08
N GLU A 97 11.44 5.74 12.17
CA GLU A 97 12.25 5.27 13.32
C GLU A 97 13.33 4.28 12.89
N ARG A 98 12.96 3.29 12.06
CA ARG A 98 13.91 2.26 11.58
C ARG A 98 15.03 2.84 10.72
N LEU A 99 14.73 3.88 9.93
CA LEU A 99 15.70 4.55 9.07
C LEU A 99 16.38 5.76 9.73
N CYS A 100 16.16 5.98 11.03
CA CYS A 100 16.71 7.11 11.78
C CYS A 100 16.33 8.47 11.17
N MET A 101 15.09 8.57 10.68
CA MET A 101 14.48 9.79 10.16
C MET A 101 13.54 10.39 11.21
N PRO A 102 13.36 11.72 11.24
CA PRO A 102 12.38 12.32 12.13
C PRO A 102 10.94 11.86 11.79
N GLY A 103 10.13 11.65 12.81
CA GLY A 103 8.71 11.33 12.62
C GLY A 103 7.90 12.55 12.20
N VAL A 104 6.91 12.34 11.35
CA VAL A 104 5.83 13.30 11.13
C VAL A 104 4.77 13.01 12.18
N PRO A 105 4.42 13.95 13.08
CA PRO A 105 3.39 13.73 14.09
C PRO A 105 2.06 13.30 13.46
N GLU A 106 1.36 12.36 14.10
CA GLU A 106 0.13 11.77 13.56
C GLU A 106 -0.90 12.83 13.16
N GLU A 107 -1.16 13.79 14.04
CA GLU A 107 -2.13 14.88 13.80
C GLU A 107 -1.71 15.75 12.60
N MET A 108 -0.43 16.07 12.50
CA MET A 108 0.14 16.86 11.41
C MET A 108 0.02 16.12 10.06
N PHE A 109 0.28 14.83 10.03
CA PHE A 109 0.11 13.98 8.85
C PHE A 109 -1.35 13.99 8.37
N VAL A 110 -2.29 13.74 9.27
CA VAL A 110 -3.72 13.68 8.93
C VAL A 110 -4.25 15.06 8.51
N GLU A 111 -3.86 16.13 9.20
CA GLU A 111 -4.20 17.51 8.84
C GLU A 111 -3.67 17.87 7.44
N ALA A 112 -2.42 17.55 7.14
CA ALA A 112 -1.82 17.81 5.83
C ALA A 112 -2.57 17.07 4.70
N VAL A 113 -2.92 15.80 4.91
CA VAL A 113 -3.72 15.02 3.95
C VAL A 113 -5.09 15.66 3.73
N LYS A 114 -5.80 15.97 4.79
CA LYS A 114 -7.14 16.62 4.70
C LYS A 114 -7.06 17.97 3.99
N ALA A 115 -6.10 18.80 4.35
CA ALA A 115 -5.93 20.14 3.77
C ALA A 115 -5.66 20.05 2.26
N LEU A 116 -4.79 19.14 1.83
CA LEU A 116 -4.49 18.95 0.41
C LEU A 116 -5.69 18.43 -0.37
N VAL A 117 -6.42 17.46 0.15
CA VAL A 117 -7.63 16.92 -0.49
C VAL A 117 -8.70 18.01 -0.56
N LYS A 118 -8.90 18.78 0.51
CA LYS A 118 -9.88 19.88 0.55
C LYS A 118 -9.55 20.99 -0.46
N ALA A 119 -8.28 21.35 -0.60
CA ALA A 119 -7.84 22.39 -1.54
C ALA A 119 -8.11 22.04 -3.01
N GLN A 120 -8.29 20.79 -3.33
CA GLN A 120 -8.54 20.26 -4.66
C GLN A 120 -9.59 19.15 -4.68
N GLU A 121 -10.66 19.34 -3.91
CA GLU A 121 -11.71 18.33 -3.74
C GLU A 121 -12.40 17.90 -5.05
N ASP A 122 -12.40 18.75 -6.06
CA ASP A 122 -12.91 18.46 -7.41
C ASP A 122 -12.04 17.42 -8.17
N TRP A 123 -10.83 17.12 -7.69
CA TRP A 123 -10.02 16.04 -8.20
C TRP A 123 -10.37 14.66 -7.65
N VAL A 124 -11.21 14.57 -6.61
CA VAL A 124 -11.71 13.29 -6.10
C VAL A 124 -12.79 12.80 -7.06
N PRO A 125 -12.51 11.73 -7.84
CA PRO A 125 -13.44 11.30 -8.89
C PRO A 125 -14.74 10.69 -8.32
N SER A 126 -15.78 10.68 -9.15
CA SER A 126 -17.13 10.20 -8.77
C SER A 126 -17.59 8.95 -9.53
N GLU A 127 -16.91 8.58 -10.61
CA GLU A 127 -17.23 7.33 -11.32
C GLU A 127 -17.08 6.11 -10.39
N PRO A 128 -17.96 5.09 -10.51
CA PRO A 128 -17.87 3.90 -9.67
C PRO A 128 -16.49 3.24 -9.69
N GLY A 129 -15.99 2.89 -8.51
CA GLY A 129 -14.68 2.24 -8.32
C GLY A 129 -13.49 3.18 -8.43
N THR A 130 -13.70 4.47 -8.69
CA THR A 130 -12.62 5.47 -8.73
C THR A 130 -12.38 6.08 -7.36
N SER A 131 -11.18 6.61 -7.17
CA SER A 131 -10.77 7.29 -5.94
C SER A 131 -9.59 8.22 -6.22
N LEU A 132 -9.28 9.09 -5.27
CA LEU A 132 -8.05 9.87 -5.30
C LEU A 132 -6.98 9.14 -4.47
N TYR A 133 -5.95 8.64 -5.14
CA TYR A 133 -4.81 8.03 -4.48
C TYR A 133 -3.88 9.10 -3.92
N ILE A 134 -3.50 8.94 -2.66
CA ILE A 134 -2.69 9.90 -1.91
C ILE A 134 -1.35 9.25 -1.60
N ARG A 135 -0.25 9.90 -2.00
CA ARG A 135 1.12 9.44 -1.79
C ARG A 135 1.90 10.41 -0.93
N PRO A 136 1.84 10.27 0.41
CA PRO A 136 2.80 10.92 1.31
C PRO A 136 4.17 10.24 1.18
N PHE A 137 5.23 11.03 1.16
CA PHE A 137 6.59 10.50 1.20
C PHE A 137 7.54 11.50 1.85
N MET A 138 8.64 11.00 2.35
CA MET A 138 9.65 11.78 3.05
C MET A 138 11.03 11.29 2.67
N PHE A 139 11.96 12.22 2.44
CA PHE A 139 13.31 11.88 2.00
C PHE A 139 14.36 12.86 2.52
N ALA A 140 15.60 12.35 2.62
CA ALA A 140 16.76 13.14 3.03
C ALA A 140 17.14 14.14 1.95
N THR A 141 17.28 15.41 2.33
CA THR A 141 17.60 16.53 1.43
C THR A 141 19.01 17.05 1.60
N GLU A 142 19.77 16.63 2.61
CA GLU A 142 21.16 17.06 2.82
C GLU A 142 22.01 16.69 1.60
N ALA A 143 22.80 17.64 1.12
CA ALA A 143 23.81 17.43 0.06
C ALA A 143 25.12 16.95 0.67
N SER A 144 25.35 15.65 0.68
CA SER A 144 26.57 15.02 1.23
C SER A 144 26.75 13.61 0.67
N LEU A 145 27.98 13.23 0.38
CA LEU A 145 28.34 11.89 -0.07
C LEU A 145 28.80 10.96 1.10
N GLY A 146 28.69 11.43 2.33
CA GLY A 146 28.94 10.58 3.51
C GLY A 146 27.68 9.83 3.94
N VAL A 147 27.82 8.56 4.32
CA VAL A 147 26.70 7.77 4.86
C VAL A 147 26.52 8.08 6.34
N HIS A 148 25.48 8.81 6.67
CA HIS A 148 25.12 9.17 8.04
C HIS A 148 23.63 9.54 8.09
N MET A 149 23.12 9.76 9.29
CA MET A 149 21.78 10.30 9.48
C MET A 149 21.74 11.75 8.94
N ALA A 150 20.91 12.01 7.94
CA ALA A 150 20.81 13.32 7.32
C ALA A 150 20.37 14.40 8.32
N LYS A 151 20.79 15.64 8.06
CA LYS A 151 20.47 16.81 8.90
C LYS A 151 19.23 17.57 8.42
N SER A 152 18.73 17.25 7.24
CA SER A 152 17.54 17.86 6.68
C SER A 152 16.72 16.86 5.87
N TYR A 153 15.40 17.08 5.86
CA TYR A 153 14.40 16.23 5.19
C TYR A 153 13.29 17.08 4.60
N LYS A 154 12.60 16.53 3.62
CA LYS A 154 11.37 17.09 3.08
C LYS A 154 10.26 16.06 3.14
N PHE A 155 9.09 16.47 3.65
CA PHE A 155 7.85 15.71 3.61
C PHE A 155 6.96 16.26 2.50
N VAL A 156 6.48 15.41 1.62
CA VAL A 156 5.69 15.77 0.44
C VAL A 156 4.48 14.87 0.34
N ILE A 157 3.35 15.43 -0.08
CA ILE A 157 2.18 14.64 -0.44
C ILE A 157 1.79 15.00 -1.87
N ILE A 158 1.73 14.01 -2.74
CA ILE A 158 1.18 14.14 -4.10
C ILE A 158 -0.07 13.27 -4.23
N THR A 159 -0.93 13.61 -5.17
CA THR A 159 -2.19 12.89 -5.38
C THR A 159 -2.41 12.61 -6.87
N THR A 160 -3.12 11.50 -7.14
CA THR A 160 -3.42 11.05 -8.48
C THR A 160 -4.81 10.39 -8.50
N PRO A 161 -5.74 10.82 -9.37
CA PRO A 161 -6.99 10.11 -9.52
C PRO A 161 -6.74 8.74 -10.15
N VAL A 162 -7.34 7.71 -9.59
CA VAL A 162 -7.16 6.32 -10.03
C VAL A 162 -8.50 5.69 -10.37
N GLY A 163 -8.49 4.85 -11.40
CA GLY A 163 -9.61 4.03 -11.79
C GLY A 163 -9.79 2.80 -10.92
N ALA A 164 -10.78 2.00 -11.24
CA ALA A 164 -10.92 0.67 -10.68
C ALA A 164 -9.65 -0.12 -11.02
N TYR A 165 -9.04 -0.77 -10.03
CA TYR A 165 -7.82 -1.56 -10.21
C TYR A 165 -8.03 -2.67 -11.25
N TYR A 166 -9.23 -3.23 -11.26
CA TYR A 166 -9.67 -4.21 -12.24
C TYR A 166 -10.83 -3.64 -13.06
N ALA A 167 -10.56 -3.23 -14.29
CA ALA A 167 -11.58 -2.64 -15.18
C ALA A 167 -12.74 -3.60 -15.51
N GLU A 168 -12.47 -4.90 -15.54
CA GLU A 168 -13.43 -5.97 -15.88
C GLU A 168 -13.92 -6.77 -14.66
N GLY A 169 -13.72 -6.24 -13.44
CA GLY A 169 -13.95 -6.96 -12.19
C GLY A 169 -12.70 -7.64 -11.66
N ILE A 170 -12.82 -8.29 -10.49
CA ILE A 170 -11.68 -8.92 -9.81
C ILE A 170 -11.39 -10.26 -10.45
N ASN A 171 -10.25 -10.39 -11.13
CA ASN A 171 -9.83 -11.62 -11.79
C ASN A 171 -8.69 -12.31 -11.03
N PRO A 172 -8.75 -13.63 -10.84
CA PRO A 172 -7.64 -14.39 -10.26
C PRO A 172 -6.37 -14.28 -11.11
N VAL A 173 -5.23 -14.36 -10.45
CA VAL A 173 -3.90 -14.25 -11.09
C VAL A 173 -3.04 -15.46 -10.76
N LYS A 174 -2.06 -15.71 -11.62
CA LYS A 174 -1.07 -16.76 -11.45
C LYS A 174 0.16 -16.21 -10.72
N ILE A 175 0.60 -16.92 -9.70
CA ILE A 175 1.65 -16.51 -8.79
C ILE A 175 2.83 -17.47 -8.86
N LEU A 176 4.05 -16.93 -9.02
CA LEU A 176 5.29 -17.68 -8.89
C LEU A 176 5.75 -17.65 -7.42
N VAL A 177 5.98 -18.80 -6.83
CA VAL A 177 6.67 -18.88 -5.54
C VAL A 177 8.17 -18.68 -5.80
N GLU A 178 8.73 -17.62 -5.23
CA GLU A 178 10.12 -17.24 -5.43
C GLU A 178 11.03 -17.96 -4.42
N ASP A 179 11.95 -18.75 -4.89
CA ASP A 179 12.84 -19.56 -4.07
C ASP A 179 14.33 -19.15 -4.16
N GLU A 180 14.63 -18.15 -4.97
CA GLU A 180 15.99 -17.61 -5.16
C GLU A 180 16.18 -16.26 -4.48
N TYR A 181 15.37 -15.28 -4.87
CA TYR A 181 15.41 -13.95 -4.28
C TYR A 181 14.54 -13.87 -3.02
N VAL A 182 14.95 -13.03 -2.07
CA VAL A 182 14.19 -12.77 -0.86
C VAL A 182 13.82 -11.29 -0.77
N ARG A 183 12.64 -11.01 -0.24
CA ARG A 183 12.16 -9.64 -0.04
C ARG A 183 12.75 -9.02 1.22
N ALA A 184 12.84 -9.78 2.30
CA ALA A 184 13.18 -9.28 3.63
C ALA A 184 13.82 -10.35 4.50
N VAL A 185 14.58 -9.92 5.48
CA VAL A 185 15.12 -10.75 6.55
C VAL A 185 14.81 -10.10 7.90
N LYS A 186 14.74 -10.90 8.96
CA LYS A 186 14.60 -10.39 10.33
C LYS A 186 15.78 -9.51 10.69
N GLY A 187 15.51 -8.34 11.26
CA GLY A 187 16.54 -7.32 11.50
C GLY A 187 16.80 -6.38 10.33
N GLY A 188 16.26 -6.66 9.15
CA GLY A 188 16.28 -5.79 7.99
C GLY A 188 15.20 -4.70 8.01
N THR A 189 14.70 -4.34 6.85
CA THR A 189 13.73 -3.25 6.66
C THR A 189 12.34 -3.71 6.20
N GLY A 190 12.06 -5.02 6.20
CA GLY A 190 10.85 -5.59 5.61
C GLY A 190 9.53 -5.05 6.15
N PHE A 191 9.49 -4.64 7.41
CA PHE A 191 8.31 -4.04 8.04
C PHE A 191 8.16 -2.54 7.77
N THR A 192 9.15 -1.91 7.15
CA THR A 192 9.12 -0.48 6.81
C THR A 192 8.59 -0.27 5.39
N LYS A 193 7.98 0.87 5.16
CA LYS A 193 7.57 1.25 3.80
C LYS A 193 8.62 2.20 3.20
N CYS A 194 9.77 1.61 2.81
CA CYS A 194 10.91 2.32 2.23
C CYS A 194 11.24 1.81 0.83
N GLY A 195 11.75 2.70 -0.03
CA GLY A 195 11.98 2.42 -1.45
C GLY A 195 12.93 1.25 -1.75
N GLY A 196 13.89 1.00 -0.86
CA GLY A 196 14.83 -0.11 -1.01
C GLY A 196 14.16 -1.49 -1.09
N ASN A 197 13.10 -1.71 -0.31
CA ASN A 197 12.32 -2.95 -0.37
C ASN A 197 11.67 -3.17 -1.74
N TYR A 198 11.26 -2.10 -2.39
CA TYR A 198 10.59 -2.14 -3.69
C TYR A 198 11.60 -2.28 -4.83
N ALA A 199 12.71 -1.56 -4.79
CA ALA A 199 13.77 -1.69 -5.79
C ALA A 199 14.33 -3.11 -5.83
N SER A 200 14.57 -3.73 -4.69
CA SER A 200 15.07 -5.11 -4.61
C SER A 200 14.04 -6.17 -5.07
N SER A 201 12.76 -5.85 -5.11
CA SER A 201 11.71 -6.77 -5.54
C SER A 201 11.59 -6.93 -7.08
N ILE A 202 12.18 -6.01 -7.85
CA ILE A 202 12.00 -5.95 -9.30
C ILE A 202 12.53 -7.20 -10.00
N ALA A 203 13.68 -7.74 -9.57
CA ALA A 203 14.26 -8.93 -10.19
C ALA A 203 13.32 -10.16 -10.10
N GLY A 204 12.71 -10.37 -8.94
CA GLY A 204 11.72 -11.43 -8.76
C GLY A 204 10.47 -11.22 -9.63
N GLN A 205 10.00 -9.99 -9.72
CA GLN A 205 8.85 -9.64 -10.55
C GLN A 205 9.13 -9.89 -12.04
N VAL A 206 10.29 -9.48 -12.55
CA VAL A 206 10.70 -9.74 -13.94
C VAL A 206 10.81 -11.24 -14.22
N LYS A 207 11.35 -12.02 -13.27
CA LYS A 207 11.41 -13.48 -13.36
C LYS A 207 10.01 -14.10 -13.46
N ALA A 208 9.08 -13.65 -12.60
CA ALA A 208 7.69 -14.12 -12.63
C ALA A 208 7.01 -13.84 -13.99
N GLU A 209 7.15 -12.63 -14.51
CA GLU A 209 6.59 -12.25 -15.81
C GLU A 209 7.10 -13.11 -16.96
N LYS A 210 8.40 -13.42 -16.98
CA LYS A 210 9.01 -14.33 -17.98
C LYS A 210 8.47 -15.76 -17.91
N MET A 211 7.96 -16.15 -16.75
CA MET A 211 7.32 -17.46 -16.51
C MET A 211 5.80 -17.43 -16.69
N GLY A 212 5.24 -16.32 -17.17
CA GLY A 212 3.81 -16.16 -17.38
C GLY A 212 3.01 -15.95 -16.07
N CYS A 213 3.68 -15.55 -15.00
CA CYS A 213 3.07 -15.25 -13.71
C CYS A 213 2.93 -13.75 -13.51
N THR A 214 1.88 -13.34 -12.81
CA THR A 214 1.56 -11.92 -12.58
C THR A 214 2.32 -11.34 -11.39
N GLN A 215 2.53 -12.14 -10.34
CA GLN A 215 3.12 -11.73 -9.07
C GLN A 215 4.02 -12.82 -8.50
N VAL A 216 4.79 -12.44 -7.49
CA VAL A 216 5.71 -13.30 -6.76
C VAL A 216 5.16 -13.54 -5.35
N LEU A 217 5.16 -14.80 -4.91
CA LEU A 217 4.98 -15.15 -3.49
C LEU A 217 6.35 -15.22 -2.84
N TRP A 218 6.60 -14.30 -1.90
CA TRP A 218 7.87 -14.22 -1.19
C TRP A 218 7.92 -15.22 -0.04
N LEU A 219 9.05 -15.89 0.11
CA LEU A 219 9.37 -16.75 1.25
C LEU A 219 10.32 -16.04 2.21
N ASP A 220 10.40 -16.51 3.45
CA ASP A 220 11.31 -15.97 4.45
C ASP A 220 12.78 -16.04 4.00
N GLY A 221 13.56 -15.06 4.40
CA GLY A 221 14.95 -14.93 3.97
C GLY A 221 15.95 -15.87 4.63
N VAL A 222 15.55 -16.58 5.68
CA VAL A 222 16.42 -17.51 6.42
C VAL A 222 16.29 -18.94 5.92
N HIS A 223 15.07 -19.46 5.91
CA HIS A 223 14.78 -20.86 5.57
C HIS A 223 14.25 -21.04 4.15
N ARG A 224 13.77 -19.96 3.50
CA ARG A 224 13.07 -19.99 2.20
C ARG A 224 11.95 -21.03 2.20
N LYS A 225 11.21 -21.04 3.28
CA LYS A 225 10.20 -22.06 3.58
C LYS A 225 8.83 -21.45 3.91
N TYR A 226 8.80 -20.34 4.63
CA TYR A 226 7.57 -19.76 5.14
C TYR A 226 7.09 -18.62 4.27
N VAL A 227 5.80 -18.66 3.94
CA VAL A 227 5.15 -17.63 3.11
C VAL A 227 5.08 -16.31 3.85
N GLU A 228 5.45 -15.20 3.20
CA GLU A 228 5.41 -13.87 3.81
C GLU A 228 4.44 -12.92 3.09
N GLU A 229 4.73 -12.51 1.86
CA GLU A 229 3.94 -11.55 1.10
C GLU A 229 3.83 -11.97 -0.36
N VAL A 230 2.83 -11.41 -1.07
CA VAL A 230 2.67 -11.59 -2.53
C VAL A 230 2.88 -10.26 -3.24
N GLY A 231 3.92 -10.17 -4.09
CA GLY A 231 4.28 -8.91 -4.74
C GLY A 231 4.52 -7.81 -3.72
N THR A 232 3.73 -6.76 -3.78
CA THR A 232 3.73 -5.62 -2.85
C THR A 232 2.52 -5.64 -1.89
N MET A 233 1.92 -6.81 -1.67
CA MET A 233 0.72 -7.01 -0.85
C MET A 233 0.96 -8.05 0.24
N ASN A 234 0.21 -7.94 1.35
CA ASN A 234 0.04 -9.06 2.26
C ASN A 234 -0.78 -10.16 1.57
N ILE A 235 -0.79 -11.36 2.10
CA ILE A 235 -1.56 -12.47 1.55
C ILE A 235 -2.27 -13.25 2.65
N MET A 236 -3.48 -13.72 2.33
CA MET A 236 -4.29 -14.58 3.19
C MET A 236 -4.69 -15.84 2.45
N PHE A 237 -4.83 -16.93 3.19
CA PHE A 237 -5.23 -18.23 2.68
C PHE A 237 -6.41 -18.76 3.49
N LYS A 238 -7.43 -19.28 2.80
CA LYS A 238 -8.50 -20.05 3.44
C LYS A 238 -8.20 -21.52 3.26
N ILE A 239 -7.85 -22.19 4.34
CA ILE A 239 -7.48 -23.61 4.33
C ILE A 239 -8.37 -24.35 5.36
N ALA A 240 -9.11 -25.35 4.92
CA ALA A 240 -10.02 -26.15 5.76
C ALA A 240 -10.92 -25.26 6.65
N GLY A 241 -11.48 -24.21 6.08
CA GLY A 241 -12.40 -23.28 6.75
C GLY A 241 -11.76 -22.24 7.66
N GLU A 242 -10.46 -22.28 7.90
CA GLU A 242 -9.73 -21.30 8.69
C GLU A 242 -8.90 -20.36 7.81
N ILE A 243 -8.57 -19.19 8.33
CA ILE A 243 -7.74 -18.20 7.63
C ILE A 243 -6.33 -18.23 8.18
N TYR A 244 -5.35 -18.15 7.27
CA TYR A 244 -3.92 -18.10 7.58
C TYR A 244 -3.28 -16.89 6.93
N THR A 245 -2.44 -16.20 7.67
CA THR A 245 -1.62 -15.09 7.16
C THR A 245 -0.31 -15.02 7.97
N ALA A 246 0.74 -14.51 7.35
CA ALA A 246 2.04 -14.40 8.01
C ALA A 246 1.97 -13.47 9.24
N PRO A 247 2.69 -13.80 10.33
CA PRO A 247 2.73 -12.96 11.52
C PRO A 247 3.58 -11.71 11.30
N LEU A 248 3.32 -10.66 12.06
CA LEU A 248 4.09 -9.41 12.05
C LEU A 248 5.30 -9.52 12.99
N GLU A 249 6.39 -10.06 12.50
CA GLU A 249 7.63 -10.34 13.27
C GLU A 249 8.87 -9.63 12.72
N GLY A 250 8.69 -8.52 12.01
CA GLY A 250 9.76 -7.66 11.51
C GLY A 250 10.16 -7.86 10.04
N THR A 251 9.50 -8.79 9.31
CA THR A 251 9.76 -9.00 7.87
C THR A 251 8.58 -8.65 6.99
N VAL A 252 7.38 -8.58 7.55
CA VAL A 252 6.12 -8.34 6.86
C VAL A 252 5.64 -6.92 7.13
N LEU A 253 5.22 -6.21 6.07
CA LEU A 253 4.63 -4.89 6.21
C LEU A 253 3.28 -4.99 6.92
N PRO A 254 3.04 -4.21 8.01
CA PRO A 254 1.74 -4.20 8.68
C PRO A 254 0.70 -3.45 7.84
N GLY A 255 0.06 -4.15 6.92
CA GLY A 255 -0.92 -3.59 6.01
C GLY A 255 -2.19 -3.10 6.71
N VAL A 256 -2.66 -1.92 6.34
CA VAL A 256 -3.93 -1.36 6.86
C VAL A 256 -5.10 -2.19 6.37
N THR A 257 -5.08 -2.60 5.11
CA THR A 257 -6.08 -3.52 4.53
C THR A 257 -6.05 -4.87 5.23
N ARG A 258 -4.87 -5.45 5.45
CA ARG A 258 -4.68 -6.69 6.20
C ARG A 258 -5.34 -6.61 7.58
N ASP A 259 -5.04 -5.58 8.35
CA ASP A 259 -5.59 -5.36 9.68
C ASP A 259 -7.13 -5.24 9.64
N SER A 260 -7.63 -4.47 8.69
CA SER A 260 -9.08 -4.28 8.51
C SER A 260 -9.81 -5.58 8.17
N LEU A 261 -9.25 -6.37 7.26
CA LEU A 261 -9.83 -7.67 6.87
C LEU A 261 -9.78 -8.70 8.00
N ILE A 262 -8.73 -8.70 8.82
CA ILE A 262 -8.65 -9.56 10.01
C ILE A 262 -9.79 -9.23 10.99
N HIS A 263 -10.05 -7.94 11.22
CA HIS A 263 -11.17 -7.52 12.08
C HIS A 263 -12.53 -7.98 11.53
N ILE A 264 -12.75 -7.79 10.23
CA ILE A 264 -14.00 -8.22 9.58
C ILE A 264 -14.16 -9.76 9.65
N LEU A 265 -13.11 -10.51 9.35
CA LEU A 265 -13.13 -11.97 9.37
C LEU A 265 -13.43 -12.51 10.75
N ARG A 266 -12.80 -11.97 11.78
CA ARG A 266 -13.07 -12.35 13.19
C ARG A 266 -14.50 -12.01 13.60
N ASP A 267 -15.00 -10.85 13.19
CA ASP A 267 -16.37 -10.43 13.43
C ASP A 267 -17.40 -11.39 12.76
N TRP A 268 -17.05 -11.97 11.62
CA TRP A 268 -17.86 -13.00 10.96
C TRP A 268 -17.69 -14.40 11.54
N GLY A 269 -16.87 -14.57 12.57
CA GLY A 269 -16.66 -15.85 13.27
C GLY A 269 -15.57 -16.72 12.68
N TYR A 270 -14.77 -16.24 11.73
CA TYR A 270 -13.62 -16.98 11.23
C TYR A 270 -12.50 -17.01 12.24
N LYS A 271 -11.85 -18.17 12.36
CA LYS A 271 -10.57 -18.28 13.06
C LYS A 271 -9.46 -17.77 12.13
N VAL A 272 -8.78 -16.71 12.55
CA VAL A 272 -7.65 -16.13 11.82
C VAL A 272 -6.36 -16.49 12.56
N ASN A 273 -5.52 -17.25 11.88
CA ASN A 273 -4.22 -17.70 12.37
C ASN A 273 -3.12 -16.79 11.79
N GLU A 274 -2.56 -15.95 12.61
CA GLU A 274 -1.37 -15.17 12.27
C GLU A 274 -0.15 -16.02 12.61
N THR A 275 0.25 -16.88 11.68
CA THR A 275 1.27 -17.92 11.92
C THR A 275 2.07 -18.21 10.66
N HIS A 276 3.22 -18.84 10.83
CA HIS A 276 4.04 -19.29 9.71
C HIS A 276 3.37 -20.45 8.97
N LEU A 277 3.14 -20.26 7.67
CA LEU A 277 2.68 -21.29 6.76
C LEU A 277 3.83 -21.68 5.86
N SER A 278 4.22 -22.96 5.86
CA SER A 278 5.26 -23.43 4.94
C SER A 278 4.73 -23.54 3.51
N VAL A 279 5.60 -23.33 2.53
CA VAL A 279 5.26 -23.53 1.12
C VAL A 279 4.87 -24.98 0.84
N ASP A 280 5.48 -25.93 1.53
CA ASP A 280 5.15 -27.36 1.40
C ASP A 280 3.72 -27.65 1.89
N ASP A 281 3.33 -27.08 3.02
CA ASP A 281 1.94 -27.21 3.52
C ASP A 281 0.94 -26.49 2.62
N LEU A 282 1.31 -25.35 2.04
CA LEU A 282 0.48 -24.66 1.05
C LEU A 282 0.24 -25.51 -0.19
N MET A 283 1.30 -26.09 -0.77
CA MET A 283 1.20 -26.93 -1.96
C MET A 283 0.41 -28.21 -1.65
N LYS A 284 0.63 -28.84 -0.49
CA LYS A 284 -0.15 -29.97 -0.04
C LYS A 284 -1.64 -29.64 0.08
N ALA A 285 -1.98 -28.53 0.70
CA ALA A 285 -3.37 -28.06 0.82
C ALA A 285 -4.01 -27.80 -0.56
N GLY A 286 -3.22 -27.31 -1.52
CA GLY A 286 -3.66 -27.18 -2.91
C GLY A 286 -3.97 -28.51 -3.57
N HIS A 287 -3.12 -29.52 -3.39
CA HIS A 287 -3.30 -30.85 -3.98
C HIS A 287 -4.42 -31.65 -3.30
N ASP A 288 -4.59 -31.54 -1.99
CA ASP A 288 -5.64 -32.29 -1.28
C ASP A 288 -7.02 -31.59 -1.26
N GLY A 289 -7.11 -30.40 -1.88
CA GLY A 289 -8.35 -29.66 -2.00
C GLY A 289 -8.76 -28.85 -0.76
N THR A 290 -7.94 -28.81 0.29
CA THR A 290 -8.24 -28.04 1.51
C THR A 290 -7.93 -26.53 1.35
N LEU A 291 -7.09 -26.15 0.39
CA LEU A 291 -6.89 -24.75 0.02
C LEU A 291 -8.09 -24.27 -0.79
N GLU A 292 -8.99 -23.54 -0.15
CA GLU A 292 -10.26 -23.11 -0.74
C GLU A 292 -10.11 -21.77 -1.49
N GLU A 293 -9.40 -20.80 -0.89
CA GLU A 293 -9.18 -19.46 -1.45
C GLU A 293 -7.82 -18.94 -1.02
N ALA A 294 -7.26 -18.08 -1.86
CA ALA A 294 -6.08 -17.29 -1.52
C ALA A 294 -6.19 -15.91 -2.17
N PHE A 295 -5.79 -14.86 -1.46
CA PHE A 295 -5.89 -13.50 -1.97
C PHE A 295 -4.86 -12.57 -1.34
N GLY A 296 -4.26 -11.72 -2.19
CA GLY A 296 -3.43 -10.60 -1.74
C GLY A 296 -4.31 -9.48 -1.21
N THR A 297 -3.76 -8.66 -0.31
CA THR A 297 -4.45 -7.51 0.29
C THR A 297 -3.60 -6.27 0.26
N GLY A 298 -4.16 -5.14 -0.15
CA GLY A 298 -3.44 -3.87 -0.22
C GLY A 298 -4.35 -2.68 -0.52
N THR A 299 -3.80 -1.48 -0.45
CA THR A 299 -4.56 -0.25 -0.68
C THR A 299 -5.03 -0.13 -2.12
N ALA A 300 -4.18 -0.45 -3.09
CA ALA A 300 -4.50 -0.29 -4.50
C ALA A 300 -5.58 -1.27 -4.97
N ALA A 301 -5.39 -2.56 -4.73
CA ALA A 301 -6.28 -3.62 -5.20
C ALA A 301 -7.40 -3.99 -4.24
N VAL A 302 -7.31 -3.59 -2.99
CA VAL A 302 -8.13 -4.04 -1.85
C VAL A 302 -7.90 -5.53 -1.57
N VAL A 303 -8.46 -6.42 -2.41
CA VAL A 303 -8.13 -7.86 -2.42
C VAL A 303 -7.82 -8.28 -3.86
N SER A 304 -6.85 -9.17 -4.02
CA SER A 304 -6.42 -9.71 -5.31
C SER A 304 -6.45 -11.24 -5.23
N PRO A 305 -7.45 -11.91 -5.84
CA PRO A 305 -7.57 -13.37 -5.75
C PRO A 305 -6.43 -14.07 -6.49
N VAL A 306 -5.98 -15.18 -5.93
CA VAL A 306 -4.99 -16.06 -6.56
C VAL A 306 -5.71 -17.24 -7.20
N GLY A 307 -5.40 -17.52 -8.49
CA GLY A 307 -5.95 -18.64 -9.22
C GLY A 307 -5.01 -19.84 -9.31
N GLU A 308 -3.71 -19.63 -9.20
CA GLU A 308 -2.70 -20.70 -9.30
C GLU A 308 -1.41 -20.29 -8.61
N PHE A 309 -0.78 -21.23 -7.90
CA PHE A 309 0.60 -21.12 -7.42
C PHE A 309 1.50 -22.06 -8.19
N VAL A 310 2.64 -21.53 -8.66
CA VAL A 310 3.71 -22.32 -9.31
C VAL A 310 4.92 -22.33 -8.40
N TYR A 311 5.36 -23.52 -8.02
CA TYR A 311 6.54 -23.71 -7.17
C TYR A 311 7.44 -24.79 -7.76
N LYS A 312 8.61 -24.41 -8.27
CA LYS A 312 9.54 -25.32 -8.97
C LYS A 312 8.82 -26.02 -10.14
N ASP A 313 8.82 -27.34 -10.14
CA ASP A 313 8.16 -28.16 -11.19
C ASP A 313 6.70 -28.51 -10.85
N ASP A 314 6.17 -27.94 -9.79
CA ASP A 314 4.82 -28.22 -9.28
C ASP A 314 3.92 -26.99 -9.41
N SER A 315 2.60 -27.23 -9.52
CA SER A 315 1.61 -26.16 -9.49
C SER A 315 0.31 -26.63 -8.85
N VAL A 316 -0.41 -25.69 -8.24
CA VAL A 316 -1.74 -25.93 -7.69
C VAL A 316 -2.69 -24.84 -8.14
N VAL A 317 -3.86 -25.25 -8.63
CA VAL A 317 -4.96 -24.36 -8.99
C VAL A 317 -5.84 -24.13 -7.77
N VAL A 318 -6.20 -22.88 -7.52
CA VAL A 318 -7.05 -22.47 -6.40
C VAL A 318 -8.45 -22.20 -6.93
N ASN A 319 -9.46 -22.85 -6.36
CA ASN A 319 -10.88 -22.63 -6.67
C ASN A 319 -11.20 -22.62 -8.18
N ASP A 320 -10.67 -23.58 -8.94
CA ASP A 320 -10.84 -23.66 -10.41
C ASP A 320 -10.46 -22.38 -11.16
N PHE A 321 -9.47 -21.65 -10.66
CA PHE A 321 -9.05 -20.35 -11.19
C PHE A 321 -10.17 -19.29 -11.19
N LYS A 322 -11.05 -19.34 -10.19
CA LYS A 322 -12.16 -18.42 -10.02
C LYS A 322 -12.06 -17.67 -8.71
N ILE A 323 -12.65 -16.46 -8.65
CA ILE A 323 -12.77 -15.74 -7.39
C ILE A 323 -13.63 -16.52 -6.41
N GLY A 324 -13.17 -16.65 -5.16
CA GLY A 324 -13.92 -17.31 -4.10
C GLY A 324 -15.01 -16.44 -3.49
N GLU A 325 -16.00 -17.07 -2.89
CA GLU A 325 -17.13 -16.39 -2.24
C GLU A 325 -16.68 -15.48 -1.10
N LEU A 326 -15.74 -15.94 -0.27
CA LEU A 326 -15.21 -15.14 0.84
C LEU A 326 -14.43 -13.94 0.32
N THR A 327 -13.57 -14.13 -0.67
CA THR A 327 -12.79 -13.04 -1.30
C THR A 327 -13.72 -11.97 -1.84
N GLN A 328 -14.77 -12.35 -2.57
CA GLN A 328 -15.76 -11.42 -3.11
C GLN A 328 -16.50 -10.68 -2.00
N LYS A 329 -16.93 -11.40 -0.96
CA LYS A 329 -17.64 -10.80 0.18
C LYS A 329 -16.76 -9.81 0.95
N LEU A 330 -15.49 -10.11 1.14
CA LEU A 330 -14.53 -9.19 1.76
C LEU A 330 -14.33 -7.93 0.92
N TYR A 331 -14.17 -8.08 -0.39
CA TYR A 331 -14.07 -6.96 -1.31
C TYR A 331 -15.30 -6.04 -1.24
N ASP A 332 -16.49 -6.63 -1.36
CA ASP A 332 -17.75 -5.87 -1.35
C ASP A 332 -17.97 -5.17 -0.01
N THR A 333 -17.62 -5.80 1.09
CA THR A 333 -17.78 -5.24 2.43
C THR A 333 -16.80 -4.10 2.67
N LEU A 334 -15.52 -4.30 2.40
CA LEU A 334 -14.51 -3.27 2.65
C LEU A 334 -14.70 -2.07 1.73
N THR A 335 -14.89 -2.29 0.42
CA THR A 335 -15.18 -1.20 -0.52
C THR A 335 -16.49 -0.50 -0.20
N GLY A 336 -17.50 -1.25 0.23
CA GLY A 336 -18.78 -0.69 0.69
C GLY A 336 -18.62 0.30 1.83
N ILE A 337 -17.77 0.00 2.79
CA ILE A 337 -17.42 0.92 3.90
C ILE A 337 -16.61 2.12 3.37
N GLN A 338 -15.61 1.88 2.56
CA GLN A 338 -14.71 2.93 2.03
C GLN A 338 -15.46 3.98 1.20
N TRP A 339 -16.39 3.58 0.34
CA TRP A 339 -17.21 4.49 -0.47
C TRP A 339 -18.51 4.94 0.21
N GLY A 340 -18.74 4.55 1.46
CA GLY A 340 -19.93 4.95 2.22
C GLY A 340 -21.23 4.28 1.78
N LYS A 341 -21.17 3.15 1.05
CA LYS A 341 -22.34 2.36 0.64
C LYS A 341 -22.85 1.46 1.77
N LEU A 342 -21.97 1.06 2.68
CA LEU A 342 -22.30 0.29 3.88
C LEU A 342 -21.98 1.11 5.12
N GLU A 343 -22.70 0.82 6.21
CA GLU A 343 -22.45 1.42 7.51
C GLU A 343 -21.03 1.10 8.00
N ASP A 344 -20.32 2.11 8.45
CA ASP A 344 -19.02 2.00 9.10
C ASP A 344 -19.17 1.70 10.60
N LYS A 345 -19.47 0.47 10.93
CA LYS A 345 -19.63 0.06 12.33
C LYS A 345 -18.31 0.00 13.11
N TYR A 346 -17.18 0.16 12.45
CA TYR A 346 -15.84 0.11 13.06
C TYR A 346 -15.26 1.50 13.34
N GLY A 347 -15.87 2.56 12.83
CA GLY A 347 -15.35 3.92 12.95
C GLY A 347 -14.06 4.15 12.16
N TRP A 348 -13.95 3.54 10.97
CA TRP A 348 -12.75 3.60 10.14
C TRP A 348 -12.70 4.74 9.14
N THR A 349 -13.85 5.33 8.84
CA THR A 349 -13.91 6.45 7.90
C THR A 349 -13.75 7.78 8.61
N THR A 350 -13.05 8.69 7.96
CA THR A 350 -12.78 10.04 8.46
C THR A 350 -13.21 11.05 7.41
N PRO A 351 -14.19 11.95 7.72
CA PRO A 351 -14.63 12.94 6.75
C PRO A 351 -13.53 13.97 6.46
N VAL A 352 -13.52 14.47 5.23
CA VAL A 352 -12.73 15.63 4.79
C VAL A 352 -13.68 16.82 4.78
N GLU A 353 -13.55 17.74 5.75
CA GLU A 353 -14.38 18.93 5.95
C GLU A 353 -13.62 20.21 5.62
#